data_38db1b35f94e4a38d8bc1d0ecd9ec10e
#
_entry.id   38db1b35f94e4a38d8bc1d0ecd9ec10e
#
_cell.length_a   1.000
_cell.length_b   1.000
_cell.length_c   1.000
_cell.angle_alpha   90.00
_cell.angle_beta   90.00
_cell.angle_gamma   90.00
#
_symmetry.space_group_name_H-M   'P 1'
#
loop_
_entity.id
_entity.type
_entity.pdbx_description
1 polymer ?
#
loop_
_entity_poly.entity_id
_entity_poly.type
_entity_poly.pdbx_seq_one_letter_code
_entity_poly.pdbx_strand_id
1 'polypeptide(L)'
;FTRTHGRHLGVVHGGVSRKKSPMLQPGNQLDAVWRARLESHMGGWTVELKRSRAAGILSDPLRLAALTSACSMASFALPEREAMEDFQTRTEDLCDAIVDGKGWITDYVYWEMALLEVTGFRLDLSACAVSGGANDLAYVSPRTGRAVSRAGAGEWASKLLKLPDILIGGAPSIEGAVAALEVTGFFLENRLAPSLGNRPVPPARQRLLAALKSEV
;
A
#
# COMPACT_ATOMS: atom_id res chain seq x y z
N PHE A 1 -11.69 7.04 1.24
CA PHE A 1 -11.71 5.89 2.12
C PHE A 1 -12.33 6.30 3.44
N THR A 2 -13.42 5.66 3.85
CA THR A 2 -14.22 6.02 5.02
C THR A 2 -14.21 4.89 6.04
N ARG A 3 -14.35 5.24 7.33
CA ARG A 3 -14.32 4.26 8.42
C ARG A 3 -15.50 3.27 8.36
N THR A 4 -16.66 3.76 8.00
CA THR A 4 -17.91 2.97 8.01
C THR A 4 -18.17 2.20 6.71
N HIS A 5 -17.63 2.67 5.57
CA HIS A 5 -17.94 2.11 4.25
C HIS A 5 -16.68 1.82 3.43
N GLY A 6 -15.49 1.86 4.01
CA GLY A 6 -14.25 1.59 3.29
C GLY A 6 -14.04 2.52 2.09
N ARG A 7 -13.59 1.97 0.97
CA ARG A 7 -13.46 2.69 -0.30
C ARG A 7 -14.86 2.97 -0.86
N HIS A 8 -15.20 4.24 -1.04
CA HIS A 8 -16.52 4.64 -1.47
C HIS A 8 -16.44 5.70 -2.56
N LEU A 9 -16.91 5.37 -3.76
CA LEU A 9 -16.94 6.28 -4.90
C LEU A 9 -18.13 7.23 -4.81
N GLY A 10 -17.98 8.42 -5.38
CA GLY A 10 -19.05 9.40 -5.47
C GLY A 10 -18.57 10.68 -6.14
N VAL A 11 -19.50 11.51 -6.57
CA VAL A 11 -19.22 12.76 -7.28
C VAL A 11 -19.10 13.92 -6.30
N VAL A 12 -18.04 14.70 -6.41
CA VAL A 12 -17.93 16.02 -5.74
C VAL A 12 -18.30 17.11 -6.74
N HIS A 13 -19.48 17.70 -6.59
CA HIS A 13 -19.90 18.79 -7.47
C HIS A 13 -18.94 19.97 -7.42
N GLY A 14 -18.44 20.38 -8.60
CA GLY A 14 -17.44 21.44 -8.74
C GLY A 14 -16.07 21.05 -8.20
N GLY A 15 -15.74 19.73 -8.08
CA GLY A 15 -14.47 19.23 -7.59
C GLY A 15 -13.24 19.72 -8.37
N VAL A 16 -13.40 20.02 -9.66
CA VAL A 16 -12.34 20.58 -10.52
C VAL A 16 -12.14 22.10 -10.38
N SER A 17 -12.98 22.78 -9.60
CA SER A 17 -12.88 24.21 -9.38
C SER A 17 -11.59 24.57 -8.62
N ARG A 18 -11.07 25.80 -8.84
CA ARG A 18 -9.89 26.32 -8.11
C ARG A 18 -10.05 26.28 -6.59
N LYS A 19 -11.28 26.34 -6.07
CA LYS A 19 -11.57 26.30 -4.64
C LYS A 19 -11.52 24.88 -4.09
N LYS A 20 -12.06 23.89 -4.82
CA LYS A 20 -12.22 22.51 -4.31
C LYS A 20 -11.07 21.57 -4.70
N SER A 21 -10.45 21.75 -5.86
CA SER A 21 -9.38 20.89 -6.33
C SER A 21 -8.21 20.73 -5.33
N PRO A 22 -7.75 21.78 -4.63
CA PRO A 22 -6.71 21.60 -3.61
C PRO A 22 -7.13 20.75 -2.42
N MET A 23 -8.42 20.76 -2.06
CA MET A 23 -8.94 19.93 -0.96
C MET A 23 -8.96 18.44 -1.33
N LEU A 24 -9.17 18.14 -2.60
CA LEU A 24 -9.32 16.79 -3.15
C LEU A 24 -7.99 16.13 -3.53
N GLN A 25 -6.87 16.69 -3.10
CA GLN A 25 -5.56 16.06 -3.33
C GLN A 25 -5.47 14.74 -2.57
N PRO A 26 -4.86 13.69 -3.18
CA PRO A 26 -4.66 12.41 -2.52
C PRO A 26 -4.01 12.58 -1.15
N GLY A 27 -4.49 11.82 -0.16
CA GLY A 27 -3.99 11.84 1.20
C GLY A 27 -4.57 12.92 2.11
N ASN A 28 -5.27 13.94 1.57
CA ASN A 28 -5.96 14.91 2.40
C ASN A 28 -7.09 14.24 3.21
N GLN A 29 -7.23 14.65 4.46
CA GLN A 29 -8.34 14.22 5.30
C GLN A 29 -9.51 15.20 5.16
N LEU A 30 -10.69 14.63 4.91
CA LEU A 30 -11.91 15.40 4.67
C LEU A 30 -13.00 14.96 5.67
N ASP A 31 -13.77 15.91 6.14
CA ASP A 31 -15.09 15.61 6.65
C ASP A 31 -16.03 15.50 5.46
N ALA A 32 -16.75 14.38 5.35
CA ALA A 32 -17.46 14.03 4.13
C ALA A 32 -18.86 13.47 4.45
N VAL A 33 -19.86 13.98 3.74
CA VAL A 33 -21.24 13.50 3.80
C VAL A 33 -21.65 12.99 2.43
N TRP A 34 -21.98 11.71 2.35
CA TRP A 34 -22.49 11.08 1.14
C TRP A 34 -24.01 11.12 1.09
N ARG A 35 -24.55 11.37 -0.11
CA ARG A 35 -26.00 11.33 -0.37
C ARG A 35 -26.29 10.74 -1.74
N ALA A 36 -27.28 9.85 -1.81
CA ALA A 36 -27.80 9.30 -3.04
C ALA A 36 -29.31 9.06 -2.89
N ARG A 37 -30.01 8.96 -4.03
CA ARG A 37 -31.43 8.60 -4.04
C ARG A 37 -31.66 7.14 -3.65
N LEU A 38 -30.78 6.24 -4.11
CA LEU A 38 -30.73 4.83 -3.76
C LEU A 38 -29.31 4.50 -3.31
N GLU A 39 -29.18 3.59 -2.38
CA GLU A 39 -27.88 3.19 -1.84
C GLU A 39 -26.95 2.59 -2.93
N SER A 40 -27.52 1.91 -3.92
CA SER A 40 -26.79 1.36 -5.07
C SER A 40 -26.26 2.41 -6.05
N HIS A 41 -26.70 3.67 -5.94
CA HIS A 41 -26.23 4.74 -6.83
C HIS A 41 -24.85 5.22 -6.40
N MET A 42 -24.09 5.78 -7.34
CA MET A 42 -22.79 6.41 -7.07
C MET A 42 -22.89 7.55 -6.05
N GLY A 43 -24.00 8.32 -6.08
CA GLY A 43 -24.25 9.43 -5.17
C GLY A 43 -23.25 10.58 -5.29
N GLY A 44 -23.41 11.53 -4.38
CA GLY A 44 -22.58 12.73 -4.31
C GLY A 44 -22.01 12.95 -2.93
N TRP A 45 -20.79 13.47 -2.89
CA TRP A 45 -20.09 13.84 -1.68
C TRP A 45 -20.15 15.36 -1.46
N THR A 46 -20.58 15.77 -0.28
CA THR A 46 -20.29 17.09 0.25
C THR A 46 -19.06 16.95 1.14
N VAL A 47 -18.03 17.74 0.89
CA VAL A 47 -16.74 17.59 1.56
C VAL A 47 -16.26 18.92 2.12
N GLU A 48 -15.60 18.87 3.29
CA GLU A 48 -14.88 19.96 3.91
C GLU A 48 -13.46 19.49 4.27
N LEU A 49 -12.48 20.37 4.09
CA LEU A 49 -11.10 20.02 4.40
C LEU A 49 -10.88 20.00 5.90
N LYS A 50 -10.49 18.84 6.44
CA LYS A 50 -10.13 18.67 7.86
C LYS A 50 -8.63 18.84 8.08
N ARG A 51 -7.81 18.16 7.25
CA ARG A 51 -6.34 18.23 7.32
C ARG A 51 -5.73 18.18 5.92
N SER A 52 -4.91 19.16 5.59
CA SER A 52 -4.17 19.21 4.31
C SER A 52 -2.82 18.54 4.47
N ARG A 53 -2.74 17.24 4.17
CA ARG A 53 -1.49 16.48 4.20
C ARG A 53 -0.60 16.79 3.01
N ALA A 54 -1.18 16.83 1.81
CA ALA A 54 -0.43 17.09 0.58
C ALA A 54 0.29 18.44 0.59
N ALA A 55 -0.34 19.49 1.14
CA ALA A 55 0.27 20.82 1.19
C ALA A 55 1.54 20.86 2.07
N GLY A 56 1.61 20.04 3.12
CA GLY A 56 2.77 19.99 4.02
C GLY A 56 4.03 19.39 3.40
N ILE A 57 3.90 18.68 2.26
CA ILE A 57 5.00 17.96 1.61
C ILE A 57 5.19 18.30 0.13
N LEU A 58 4.60 19.41 -0.34
CA LEU A 58 4.69 19.83 -1.75
C LEU A 58 6.14 20.01 -2.25
N SER A 59 7.05 20.42 -1.37
CA SER A 59 8.47 20.60 -1.68
C SER A 59 9.31 19.33 -1.57
N ASP A 60 8.69 18.20 -1.20
CA ASP A 60 9.36 16.90 -1.06
C ASP A 60 8.78 15.89 -2.05
N PRO A 61 9.43 15.73 -3.23
CA PRO A 61 8.92 14.85 -4.29
C PRO A 61 8.80 13.39 -3.87
N LEU A 62 9.71 12.91 -3.00
CA LEU A 62 9.72 11.53 -2.56
C LEU A 62 8.52 11.24 -1.64
N ARG A 63 8.28 12.07 -0.64
CA ARG A 63 7.12 11.94 0.24
C ARG A 63 5.80 12.14 -0.51
N LEU A 64 5.76 13.06 -1.47
CA LEU A 64 4.58 13.25 -2.32
C LEU A 64 4.30 12.01 -3.20
N ALA A 65 5.35 11.38 -3.74
CA ALA A 65 5.23 10.13 -4.47
C ALA A 65 4.71 9.00 -3.57
N ALA A 66 5.19 8.91 -2.32
CA ALA A 66 4.73 7.92 -1.34
C ALA A 66 3.24 8.09 -1.00
N LEU A 67 2.82 9.31 -0.67
CA LEU A 67 1.42 9.62 -0.37
C LEU A 67 0.49 9.29 -1.55
N THR A 68 0.90 9.69 -2.75
CA THR A 68 0.14 9.40 -3.98
C THR A 68 0.08 7.90 -4.25
N SER A 69 1.19 7.19 -4.02
CA SER A 69 1.26 5.73 -4.18
C SER A 69 0.33 5.01 -3.21
N ALA A 70 0.38 5.33 -1.91
CA ALA A 70 -0.49 4.72 -0.91
C ALA A 70 -1.98 4.90 -1.25
N CYS A 71 -2.39 6.11 -1.59
CA CYS A 71 -3.77 6.40 -1.99
C CYS A 71 -4.19 5.66 -3.26
N SER A 72 -3.31 5.60 -4.26
CA SER A 72 -3.59 4.91 -5.53
C SER A 72 -3.70 3.40 -5.33
N MET A 73 -2.83 2.81 -4.51
CA MET A 73 -2.83 1.38 -4.18
C MET A 73 -4.07 0.99 -3.37
N ALA A 74 -4.46 1.78 -2.37
CA ALA A 74 -5.70 1.56 -1.63
C ALA A 74 -6.93 1.64 -2.56
N SER A 75 -6.97 2.62 -3.46
CA SER A 75 -8.05 2.75 -4.46
C SER A 75 -8.09 1.59 -5.45
N PHE A 76 -6.94 1.03 -5.81
CA PHE A 76 -6.81 -0.09 -6.74
C PHE A 76 -7.23 -1.42 -6.13
N ALA A 77 -6.77 -1.70 -4.90
CA ALA A 77 -6.81 -3.02 -4.29
C ALA A 77 -8.07 -3.27 -3.47
N LEU A 78 -8.60 -2.24 -2.80
CA LEU A 78 -9.70 -2.43 -1.86
C LEU A 78 -11.05 -2.54 -2.57
N PRO A 79 -11.94 -3.43 -2.10
CA PRO A 79 -13.32 -3.51 -2.57
C PRO A 79 -14.08 -2.21 -2.27
N GLU A 80 -15.13 -1.96 -3.02
CA GLU A 80 -15.97 -0.80 -2.80
C GLU A 80 -17.01 -1.09 -1.72
N ARG A 81 -17.20 -0.12 -0.82
CA ARG A 81 -18.22 -0.13 0.26
C ARG A 81 -18.04 -1.28 1.26
N GLU A 82 -16.84 -1.74 1.45
CA GLU A 82 -16.49 -2.71 2.47
C GLU A 82 -15.65 -2.04 3.56
N ALA A 83 -16.14 -2.02 4.78
CA ALA A 83 -15.44 -1.43 5.91
C ALA A 83 -14.23 -2.28 6.30
N MET A 84 -13.08 -1.65 6.44
CA MET A 84 -11.81 -2.25 6.86
C MET A 84 -11.15 -1.32 7.88
N GLU A 85 -11.75 -1.25 9.08
CA GLU A 85 -11.41 -0.21 10.07
C GLU A 85 -9.94 -0.23 10.48
N ASP A 86 -9.38 -1.42 10.75
CA ASP A 86 -7.97 -1.57 11.12
C ASP A 86 -7.02 -1.15 9.99
N PHE A 87 -7.34 -1.53 8.75
CA PHE A 87 -6.52 -1.16 7.60
C PHE A 87 -6.65 0.32 7.27
N GLN A 88 -7.82 0.91 7.49
CA GLN A 88 -7.99 2.35 7.36
C GLN A 88 -7.12 3.10 8.37
N THR A 89 -7.15 2.70 9.63
CA THR A 89 -6.31 3.29 10.69
C THR A 89 -4.84 3.21 10.29
N ARG A 90 -4.35 2.05 9.86
CA ARG A 90 -2.97 1.89 9.34
C ARG A 90 -2.67 2.82 8.16
N THR A 91 -3.65 3.05 7.28
CA THR A 91 -3.48 3.94 6.13
C THR A 91 -3.41 5.41 6.56
N GLU A 92 -4.22 5.82 7.53
CA GLU A 92 -4.16 7.17 8.11
C GLU A 92 -2.82 7.40 8.82
N ASP A 93 -2.37 6.43 9.64
CA ASP A 93 -1.09 6.47 10.34
C ASP A 93 0.09 6.59 9.37
N LEU A 94 0.08 5.80 8.28
CA LEU A 94 1.08 5.90 7.22
C LEU A 94 1.07 7.30 6.57
N CYS A 95 -0.11 7.82 6.22
CA CYS A 95 -0.21 9.16 5.64
C CYS A 95 0.36 10.23 6.58
N ASP A 96 0.16 10.08 7.89
CA ASP A 96 0.69 10.99 8.89
C ASP A 96 2.21 10.84 9.04
N ALA A 97 2.74 9.60 9.10
CA ALA A 97 4.18 9.34 9.11
C ALA A 97 4.91 9.90 7.88
N ILE A 98 4.31 9.79 6.68
CA ILE A 98 4.84 10.40 5.45
C ILE A 98 4.95 11.91 5.60
N VAL A 99 3.93 12.57 6.16
CA VAL A 99 3.95 14.03 6.37
C VAL A 99 4.98 14.43 7.42
N ASP A 100 5.08 13.68 8.50
CA ASP A 100 6.05 13.94 9.58
C ASP A 100 7.50 13.61 9.18
N GLY A 101 7.68 12.77 8.16
CA GLY A 101 8.99 12.45 7.57
C GLY A 101 9.82 11.44 8.36
N LYS A 102 9.27 10.84 9.42
CA LYS A 102 10.01 9.92 10.28
C LYS A 102 9.57 8.48 10.05
N GLY A 103 10.52 7.60 9.72
CA GLY A 103 10.28 6.15 9.63
C GLY A 103 9.33 5.69 8.53
N TRP A 104 8.72 6.60 7.79
CA TRP A 104 7.63 6.33 6.85
C TRP A 104 7.97 5.31 5.76
N ILE A 105 9.25 5.17 5.38
CA ILE A 105 9.67 4.20 4.35
C ILE A 105 9.41 2.78 4.85
N THR A 106 9.80 2.50 6.09
CA THR A 106 9.53 1.22 6.75
C THR A 106 8.03 1.00 6.96
N ASP A 107 7.32 2.04 7.40
CA ASP A 107 5.87 1.99 7.59
C ASP A 107 5.15 1.71 6.27
N TYR A 108 5.65 2.27 5.15
CA TYR A 108 5.11 1.99 3.82
C TYR A 108 5.27 0.51 3.43
N VAL A 109 6.44 -0.09 3.70
CA VAL A 109 6.68 -1.52 3.44
C VAL A 109 5.68 -2.38 4.22
N TYR A 110 5.53 -2.14 5.53
CA TYR A 110 4.58 -2.90 6.35
C TYR A 110 3.12 -2.63 6.00
N TRP A 111 2.79 -1.42 5.58
CA TRP A 111 1.47 -1.09 5.07
C TRP A 111 1.15 -1.86 3.78
N GLU A 112 2.12 -1.99 2.87
CA GLU A 112 1.92 -2.75 1.63
C GLU A 112 1.79 -4.26 1.91
N MET A 113 2.51 -4.80 2.90
CA MET A 113 2.28 -6.17 3.39
C MET A 113 0.86 -6.34 3.94
N ALA A 114 0.39 -5.39 4.75
CA ALA A 114 -0.97 -5.40 5.27
C ALA A 114 -2.02 -5.27 4.15
N LEU A 115 -1.74 -4.51 3.08
CA LEU A 115 -2.60 -4.44 1.90
C LEU A 115 -2.74 -5.80 1.22
N LEU A 116 -1.63 -6.53 1.04
CA LEU A 116 -1.65 -7.90 0.53
C LEU A 116 -2.45 -8.83 1.46
N GLU A 117 -2.32 -8.67 2.77
CA GLU A 117 -3.05 -9.47 3.76
C GLU A 117 -4.56 -9.26 3.67
N VAL A 118 -5.05 -8.01 3.71
CA VAL A 118 -6.48 -7.72 3.66
C VAL A 118 -7.12 -8.06 2.32
N THR A 119 -6.32 -8.18 1.27
CA THR A 119 -6.77 -8.62 -0.08
C THR A 119 -6.63 -10.13 -0.30
N GLY A 120 -6.22 -10.91 0.75
CA GLY A 120 -6.14 -12.37 0.69
C GLY A 120 -4.82 -12.94 0.16
N PHE A 121 -3.80 -12.11 0.00
CA PHE A 121 -2.47 -12.51 -0.49
C PHE A 121 -1.37 -12.35 0.56
N ARG A 122 -1.71 -12.60 1.83
CA ARG A 122 -0.78 -12.52 2.96
C ARG A 122 0.50 -13.30 2.69
N LEU A 123 1.64 -12.70 3.03
CA LEU A 123 2.92 -13.38 3.09
C LEU A 123 3.08 -14.02 4.47
N ASP A 124 3.38 -15.33 4.49
CA ASP A 124 3.69 -16.06 5.73
C ASP A 124 5.21 -16.21 5.87
N LEU A 125 5.81 -15.27 6.57
CA LEU A 125 7.25 -15.18 6.76
C LEU A 125 7.71 -15.68 8.15
N SER A 126 6.84 -16.35 8.89
CA SER A 126 7.10 -16.80 10.27
C SER A 126 7.95 -18.06 10.34
N ALA A 127 7.84 -18.95 9.35
CA ALA A 127 8.52 -20.24 9.33
C ALA A 127 8.80 -20.72 7.90
N CYS A 128 9.82 -21.54 7.75
CA CYS A 128 10.17 -22.19 6.50
C CYS A 128 9.08 -23.15 6.03
N ALA A 129 8.59 -22.98 4.81
CA ALA A 129 7.56 -23.83 4.20
C ALA A 129 7.99 -25.30 4.05
N VAL A 130 9.31 -25.58 4.04
CA VAL A 130 9.87 -26.93 3.86
C VAL A 130 10.16 -27.62 5.20
N SER A 131 10.87 -26.92 6.10
CA SER A 131 11.34 -27.52 7.36
C SER A 131 10.44 -27.20 8.58
N GLY A 132 9.57 -26.18 8.46
CA GLY A 132 8.78 -25.67 9.60
C GLY A 132 9.58 -24.84 10.61
N GLY A 133 10.91 -24.74 10.47
CA GLY A 133 11.75 -23.95 11.35
C GLY A 133 11.73 -22.45 11.03
N ALA A 134 11.96 -21.61 12.04
CA ALA A 134 12.01 -20.14 11.88
C ALA A 134 13.42 -19.60 11.62
N ASN A 135 14.45 -20.45 11.63
CA ASN A 135 15.83 -20.02 11.49
C ASN A 135 16.27 -19.95 10.02
N ASP A 136 17.22 -19.05 9.73
CA ASP A 136 17.88 -18.89 8.42
C ASP A 136 16.87 -18.76 7.25
N LEU A 137 15.78 -18.04 7.46
CA LEU A 137 14.84 -17.69 6.42
C LEU A 137 15.53 -16.74 5.43
N ALA A 138 15.62 -17.13 4.16
CA ALA A 138 16.40 -16.42 3.16
C ALA A 138 15.64 -16.12 1.86
N TYR A 139 14.50 -16.75 1.68
CA TYR A 139 13.71 -16.66 0.44
C TYR A 139 12.21 -16.61 0.73
N VAL A 140 11.46 -16.14 -0.28
CA VAL A 140 10.00 -16.21 -0.34
C VAL A 140 9.59 -16.99 -1.58
N SER A 141 8.71 -17.95 -1.41
CA SER A 141 8.15 -18.71 -2.53
C SER A 141 7.21 -17.83 -3.37
N PRO A 142 7.48 -17.60 -4.67
CA PRO A 142 6.60 -16.81 -5.53
C PRO A 142 5.23 -17.48 -5.75
N ARG A 143 5.15 -18.78 -5.48
CA ARG A 143 3.92 -19.56 -5.61
C ARG A 143 3.00 -19.42 -4.41
N THR A 144 3.57 -19.43 -3.19
CA THR A 144 2.78 -19.55 -1.95
C THR A 144 2.86 -18.33 -1.04
N GLY A 145 3.82 -17.41 -1.25
CA GLY A 145 4.08 -16.29 -0.34
C GLY A 145 4.71 -16.71 0.99
N ARG A 146 5.14 -17.98 1.13
CA ARG A 146 5.73 -18.49 2.36
C ARG A 146 7.25 -18.37 2.34
N ALA A 147 7.83 -18.12 3.53
CA ALA A 147 9.27 -18.11 3.69
C ALA A 147 9.89 -19.48 3.44
N VAL A 148 11.14 -19.49 2.97
CA VAL A 148 11.95 -20.69 2.77
C VAL A 148 13.35 -20.41 3.32
N SER A 149 13.85 -21.33 4.17
CA SER A 149 15.22 -21.24 4.70
C SER A 149 16.25 -21.53 3.61
N ARG A 150 17.49 -21.09 3.82
CA ARG A 150 18.60 -21.32 2.88
C ARG A 150 18.79 -22.82 2.59
N ALA A 151 18.76 -23.66 3.64
CA ALA A 151 18.84 -25.10 3.49
C ALA A 151 17.61 -25.70 2.80
N GLY A 152 16.39 -25.18 3.10
CA GLY A 152 15.15 -25.66 2.49
C GLY A 152 15.00 -25.28 1.02
N ALA A 153 15.70 -24.24 0.56
CA ALA A 153 15.68 -23.81 -0.83
C ALA A 153 16.41 -24.79 -1.77
N GLY A 154 17.55 -25.34 -1.34
CA GLY A 154 18.34 -26.28 -2.13
C GLY A 154 18.58 -25.78 -3.57
N GLU A 155 18.35 -26.64 -4.55
CA GLU A 155 18.44 -26.32 -5.98
C GLU A 155 17.39 -25.33 -6.50
N TRP A 156 16.32 -25.08 -5.73
CA TRP A 156 15.23 -24.15 -6.09
C TRP A 156 15.57 -22.69 -5.77
N ALA A 157 16.69 -22.41 -5.08
CA ALA A 157 17.06 -21.08 -4.62
C ALA A 157 16.99 -20.01 -5.75
N SER A 158 17.40 -20.36 -6.96
CA SER A 158 17.38 -19.45 -8.13
C SER A 158 15.97 -19.11 -8.64
N LYS A 159 14.94 -19.87 -8.23
CA LYS A 159 13.53 -19.66 -8.61
C LYS A 159 12.72 -19.00 -7.50
N LEU A 160 13.34 -18.75 -6.35
CA LEU A 160 12.72 -18.10 -5.21
C LEU A 160 13.09 -16.61 -5.19
N LEU A 161 12.20 -15.79 -4.61
CA LEU A 161 12.49 -14.38 -4.34
C LEU A 161 13.40 -14.31 -3.11
N LYS A 162 14.41 -13.45 -3.13
CA LYS A 162 15.22 -13.18 -1.93
C LYS A 162 14.32 -12.55 -0.86
N LEU A 163 14.46 -12.98 0.39
CA LEU A 163 13.75 -12.41 1.53
C LEU A 163 14.59 -11.28 2.12
N PRO A 164 14.15 -10.01 1.99
CA PRO A 164 14.82 -8.90 2.65
C PRO A 164 14.59 -8.94 4.17
N ASP A 165 15.63 -8.68 4.95
CA ASP A 165 15.57 -8.75 6.42
C ASP A 165 14.52 -7.80 7.00
N ILE A 166 14.28 -6.65 6.39
CA ILE A 166 13.26 -5.68 6.82
C ILE A 166 11.85 -6.31 6.88
N LEU A 167 11.54 -7.30 6.05
CA LEU A 167 10.24 -7.99 6.07
C LEU A 167 10.05 -8.90 7.28
N ILE A 168 11.14 -9.23 7.97
CA ILE A 168 11.14 -10.09 9.17
C ILE A 168 11.72 -9.37 10.40
N GLY A 169 11.61 -8.05 10.44
CA GLY A 169 12.03 -7.23 11.58
C GLY A 169 13.50 -6.82 11.60
N GLY A 170 14.21 -6.96 10.49
CA GLY A 170 15.58 -6.48 10.34
C GLY A 170 15.69 -4.95 10.37
N ALA A 171 16.93 -4.46 10.45
CA ALA A 171 17.19 -3.02 10.53
C ALA A 171 16.64 -2.27 9.30
N PRO A 172 16.01 -1.10 9.51
CA PRO A 172 15.52 -0.27 8.40
C PRO A 172 16.67 0.26 7.56
N SER A 173 16.56 0.14 6.23
CA SER A 173 17.42 0.81 5.25
C SER A 173 16.65 1.08 3.97
N ILE A 174 17.12 2.02 3.16
CA ILE A 174 16.49 2.32 1.86
C ILE A 174 16.63 1.13 0.92
N GLU A 175 17.82 0.52 0.87
CA GLU A 175 18.08 -0.69 0.07
C GLU A 175 17.19 -1.85 0.48
N GLY A 176 17.03 -2.06 1.80
CA GLY A 176 16.13 -3.08 2.34
C GLY A 176 14.67 -2.83 1.97
N ALA A 177 14.23 -1.58 2.03
CA ALA A 177 12.89 -1.18 1.63
C ALA A 177 12.66 -1.35 0.12
N VAL A 178 13.61 -0.97 -0.73
CA VAL A 178 13.55 -1.22 -2.18
C VAL A 178 13.41 -2.71 -2.47
N ALA A 179 14.26 -3.55 -1.86
CA ALA A 179 14.20 -4.99 -2.03
C ALA A 179 12.86 -5.58 -1.52
N ALA A 180 12.34 -5.07 -0.41
CA ALA A 180 11.03 -5.48 0.13
C ALA A 180 9.88 -5.12 -0.82
N LEU A 181 9.91 -3.89 -1.37
CA LEU A 181 8.90 -3.44 -2.35
C LEU A 181 9.01 -4.18 -3.69
N GLU A 182 10.17 -4.73 -4.05
CA GLU A 182 10.29 -5.64 -5.20
C GLU A 182 9.60 -6.98 -4.91
N VAL A 183 9.77 -7.52 -3.71
CA VAL A 183 9.09 -8.76 -3.29
C VAL A 183 7.58 -8.56 -3.23
N THR A 184 7.08 -7.55 -2.52
CA THR A 184 5.63 -7.27 -2.44
C THR A 184 5.05 -6.95 -3.82
N GLY A 185 5.81 -6.21 -4.66
CA GLY A 185 5.46 -5.89 -6.04
C GLY A 185 5.23 -7.13 -6.90
N PHE A 186 6.04 -8.17 -6.73
CA PHE A 186 5.81 -9.43 -7.42
C PHE A 186 4.40 -9.99 -7.11
N PHE A 187 3.98 -9.97 -5.85
CA PHE A 187 2.66 -10.48 -5.46
C PHE A 187 1.52 -9.56 -5.90
N LEU A 188 1.73 -8.25 -5.87
CA LEU A 188 0.76 -7.28 -6.41
C LEU A 188 0.51 -7.50 -7.90
N GLU A 189 1.58 -7.70 -8.69
CA GLU A 189 1.50 -7.86 -10.15
C GLU A 189 1.04 -9.24 -10.57
N ASN A 190 1.53 -10.30 -9.90
CA ASN A 190 1.32 -11.69 -10.36
C ASN A 190 0.20 -12.41 -9.59
N ARG A 191 -0.35 -11.84 -8.52
CA ARG A 191 -1.42 -12.44 -7.71
C ARG A 191 -2.62 -11.52 -7.59
N LEU A 192 -2.43 -10.32 -7.03
CA LEU A 192 -3.54 -9.40 -6.79
C LEU A 192 -4.10 -8.83 -8.09
N ALA A 193 -3.28 -8.30 -8.98
CA ALA A 193 -3.74 -7.69 -10.23
C ALA A 193 -4.56 -8.67 -11.11
N PRO A 194 -4.14 -9.95 -11.29
CA PRO A 194 -4.96 -10.95 -11.97
C PRO A 194 -6.32 -11.19 -11.30
N SER A 195 -6.40 -11.23 -9.97
CA SER A 195 -7.66 -11.42 -9.23
C SER A 195 -8.63 -10.26 -9.41
N LEU A 196 -8.10 -9.08 -9.75
CA LEU A 196 -8.88 -7.86 -10.02
C LEU A 196 -9.18 -7.65 -11.53
N GLY A 197 -9.17 -8.73 -12.32
CA GLY A 197 -9.47 -8.69 -13.76
C GLY A 197 -8.30 -8.18 -14.60
N ASN A 198 -7.06 -8.49 -14.21
CA ASN A 198 -5.82 -8.07 -14.88
C ASN A 198 -5.65 -6.55 -15.01
N ARG A 199 -6.19 -5.80 -14.05
CA ARG A 199 -5.96 -4.35 -13.98
C ARG A 199 -4.49 -4.10 -13.65
N PRO A 200 -3.79 -3.20 -14.36
CA PRO A 200 -2.39 -2.92 -14.05
C PRO A 200 -2.24 -2.26 -12.68
N VAL A 201 -1.18 -2.62 -11.98
CA VAL A 201 -0.79 -1.93 -10.73
C VAL A 201 -0.57 -0.44 -11.01
N PRO A 202 -1.06 0.47 -10.16
CA PRO A 202 -0.99 1.91 -10.38
C PRO A 202 0.44 2.42 -10.64
N PRO A 203 0.67 3.23 -11.69
CA PRO A 203 1.99 3.77 -12.00
C PRO A 203 2.59 4.64 -10.88
N ALA A 204 1.77 5.14 -9.97
CA ALA A 204 2.22 5.89 -8.81
C ALA A 204 3.16 5.05 -7.91
N ARG A 205 2.88 3.75 -7.76
CA ARG A 205 3.76 2.83 -7.03
C ARG A 205 5.12 2.66 -7.71
N GLN A 206 5.12 2.51 -9.03
CA GLN A 206 6.37 2.38 -9.78
C GLN A 206 7.21 3.66 -9.70
N ARG A 207 6.57 4.85 -9.70
CA ARG A 207 7.27 6.13 -9.50
C ARG A 207 7.90 6.21 -8.11
N LEU A 208 7.21 5.78 -7.06
CA LEU A 208 7.77 5.72 -5.72
C LEU A 208 9.00 4.80 -5.67
N LEU A 209 8.87 3.58 -6.21
CA LEU A 209 9.98 2.62 -6.22
C LEU A 209 11.19 3.15 -6.99
N ALA A 210 10.97 3.81 -8.14
CA ALA A 210 12.04 4.45 -8.91
C ALA A 210 12.71 5.59 -8.15
N ALA A 211 11.93 6.42 -7.44
CA ALA A 211 12.45 7.48 -6.60
C ALA A 211 13.29 6.95 -5.44
N LEU A 212 12.83 5.89 -4.74
CA LEU A 212 13.60 5.24 -3.68
C LEU A 212 14.91 4.63 -4.21
N LYS A 213 14.90 4.05 -5.41
CA LYS A 213 16.13 3.51 -6.04
C LYS A 213 17.16 4.61 -6.36
N SER A 214 16.75 5.84 -6.57
CA SER A 214 17.66 6.94 -6.81
C SER A 214 18.30 7.52 -5.54
N GLU A 215 17.82 7.10 -4.36
CA GLU A 215 18.39 7.46 -3.05
C GLU A 215 19.43 6.44 -2.55
N VAL A 216 19.57 5.28 -3.25
CA VAL A 216 20.54 4.22 -2.99
C VAL A 216 21.83 4.47 -3.77
#